data_9501be0904065473694845fc8c5b5bc6
#
_entry.id   9501be0904065473694845fc8c5b5bc6
#
_cell.length_a   1.000
_cell.length_b   1.000
_cell.length_c   1.000
_cell.angle_alpha   90.00
_cell.angle_beta   90.00
_cell.angle_gamma   90.00
#
_symmetry.space_group_name_H-M   'P 1'
#
loop_
_entity.id
_entity.type
_entity.pdbx_description
1 polymer ?
#
loop_
_entity_poly.entity_id
_entity_poly.type
_entity_poly.pdbx_seq_one_letter_code
_entity_poly.pdbx_strand_id
1 'polypeptide(L)'
;MKKLLFTLLFFPFAGNLNAQNAVESENGIYARFTTNKGIIVCQLEYQKTPMTVGNFVGLAEGDFKVGDKSFSKPFFDGLIFHRVIADFMIQGGDPQGTGMGDPGYKFYDEIDPTLKHIGPGILSMANSGPNTNGSQFFITHKATPWLDGKHTVFGHVISGQDVVNAIAQNDTMRKVEIIRVGREAIKWNAQAAFDQVYLAKKAQDELEQAELLKIAAMSQDDYKVFMYNEVKKNYPNAQQSATGLVYVILDNGKSNEVKEGKKVSLHYTGTLRRGGKKFDSSKDRNAPLEFEYKVQRMIPGFEEGITYIKEGGKIMLFIPYYNAYGKQGRPGSIPAYADLVFEIELLQVTDAAPHNEHDGHQH
;
A
#
# COMPACT_ATOMS: atom_id res chain seq x y z
N MET A 1 -29.12 -55.57 54.56
CA MET A 1 -28.32 -55.33 53.33
C MET A 1 -29.07 -54.36 52.41
N LYS A 2 -28.76 -53.09 52.49
CA LYS A 2 -29.38 -52.04 51.62
C LYS A 2 -28.48 -51.83 50.37
N LYS A 3 -29.01 -52.08 49.16
CA LYS A 3 -28.36 -51.82 47.91
C LYS A 3 -28.53 -50.30 47.55
N LEU A 4 -27.43 -49.60 47.45
CA LEU A 4 -27.40 -48.26 47.01
C LEU A 4 -27.32 -48.23 45.47
N LEU A 5 -28.35 -47.70 44.81
CA LEU A 5 -28.41 -47.54 43.36
C LEU A 5 -27.80 -46.19 43.03
N PHE A 6 -26.64 -46.18 42.34
CA PHE A 6 -26.00 -44.95 41.79
C PHE A 6 -26.60 -44.69 40.43
N THR A 7 -27.44 -43.66 40.36
CA THR A 7 -27.97 -43.16 39.08
C THR A 7 -26.97 -42.17 38.50
N LEU A 8 -26.30 -42.55 37.43
CA LEU A 8 -25.45 -41.66 36.63
C LEU A 8 -26.33 -40.70 35.82
N LEU A 9 -26.37 -39.43 36.18
CA LEU A 9 -26.99 -38.37 35.40
C LEU A 9 -26.04 -38.02 34.25
N PHE A 10 -26.39 -38.42 33.04
CA PHE A 10 -25.82 -37.88 31.81
C PHE A 10 -26.44 -36.50 31.54
N PHE A 11 -25.67 -35.42 31.71
CA PHE A 11 -26.03 -34.11 31.18
C PHE A 11 -25.65 -34.10 29.70
N PRO A 12 -26.57 -33.84 28.78
CA PRO A 12 -26.22 -33.62 27.39
C PRO A 12 -25.60 -32.24 27.27
N PHE A 13 -24.38 -32.17 26.77
CA PHE A 13 -23.70 -30.96 26.35
C PHE A 13 -24.33 -30.48 25.03
N ALA A 14 -25.48 -29.80 25.11
CA ALA A 14 -26.27 -29.30 23.98
C ALA A 14 -26.27 -27.76 23.94
N GLY A 15 -25.14 -27.12 24.26
CA GLY A 15 -25.11 -25.67 24.47
C GLY A 15 -24.53 -24.83 23.32
N ASN A 16 -23.79 -25.39 22.35
CA ASN A 16 -23.01 -24.54 21.42
C ASN A 16 -23.43 -24.56 19.96
N LEU A 17 -24.36 -25.42 19.52
CA LEU A 17 -24.79 -25.47 18.12
C LEU A 17 -25.76 -24.33 17.73
N ASN A 18 -26.52 -23.79 18.66
CA ASN A 18 -27.52 -22.77 18.37
C ASN A 18 -26.94 -21.32 18.27
N ALA A 19 -25.87 -21.04 18.99
CA ALA A 19 -25.23 -19.74 18.92
C ALA A 19 -24.45 -19.54 17.60
N GLN A 20 -23.82 -20.60 17.09
CA GLN A 20 -23.05 -20.60 15.86
C GLN A 20 -23.90 -20.40 14.60
N ASN A 21 -25.11 -20.95 14.57
CA ASN A 21 -26.05 -20.78 13.45
C ASN A 21 -26.70 -19.38 13.42
N ALA A 22 -26.71 -18.65 14.52
CA ALA A 22 -27.25 -17.30 14.59
C ALA A 22 -26.29 -16.25 14.04
N VAL A 23 -24.98 -16.48 14.10
CA VAL A 23 -23.93 -15.53 13.69
C VAL A 23 -23.81 -15.46 12.16
N GLU A 24 -24.14 -16.53 11.43
CA GLU A 24 -24.13 -16.59 9.96
C GLU A 24 -25.53 -16.28 9.38
N SER A 25 -26.38 -15.54 10.08
CA SER A 25 -27.75 -15.22 9.64
C SER A 25 -27.82 -13.97 8.79
N GLU A 26 -26.83 -13.11 8.80
CA GLU A 26 -26.78 -11.90 8.00
C GLU A 26 -26.28 -12.19 6.57
N ASN A 27 -26.73 -11.38 5.61
CA ASN A 27 -26.29 -11.51 4.22
C ASN A 27 -24.77 -11.22 4.13
N GLY A 28 -24.01 -12.17 3.59
CA GLY A 28 -22.55 -12.03 3.48
C GLY A 28 -21.84 -13.30 3.03
N ILE A 29 -20.53 -13.19 2.91
CA ILE A 29 -19.62 -14.33 2.68
C ILE A 29 -18.78 -14.51 3.94
N TYR A 30 -18.70 -15.74 4.40
CA TYR A 30 -18.01 -16.08 5.64
C TYR A 30 -16.97 -17.18 5.40
N ALA A 31 -15.86 -17.10 6.13
CA ALA A 31 -14.88 -18.17 6.23
C ALA A 31 -14.96 -18.82 7.62
N ARG A 32 -15.25 -20.12 7.65
CA ARG A 32 -15.25 -20.94 8.88
C ARG A 32 -13.96 -21.74 8.93
N PHE A 33 -13.10 -21.44 9.87
CA PHE A 33 -11.88 -22.18 10.16
C PHE A 33 -12.16 -23.22 11.26
N THR A 34 -12.14 -24.48 10.92
CA THR A 34 -12.15 -25.58 11.90
C THR A 34 -10.71 -25.90 12.28
N THR A 35 -10.31 -25.53 13.49
CA THR A 35 -8.95 -25.77 14.02
C THR A 35 -8.91 -26.89 15.04
N ASN A 36 -7.71 -27.28 15.49
CA ASN A 36 -7.55 -28.19 16.63
C ASN A 36 -7.89 -27.54 18.00
N LYS A 37 -8.10 -26.20 18.04
CA LYS A 37 -8.49 -25.45 19.25
C LYS A 37 -9.98 -25.08 19.30
N GLY A 38 -10.67 -25.18 18.16
CA GLY A 38 -12.07 -24.77 18.04
C GLY A 38 -12.37 -24.18 16.68
N ILE A 39 -13.48 -23.48 16.59
CA ILE A 39 -13.96 -22.88 15.36
C ILE A 39 -13.81 -21.35 15.43
N ILE A 40 -13.30 -20.76 14.33
CA ILE A 40 -13.23 -19.32 14.12
C ILE A 40 -14.12 -19.02 12.91
N VAL A 41 -14.99 -18.03 13.00
CA VAL A 41 -15.81 -17.56 11.87
C VAL A 41 -15.47 -16.11 11.58
N CYS A 42 -15.07 -15.85 10.34
CA CYS A 42 -14.78 -14.51 9.85
C CYS A 42 -15.79 -14.09 8.79
N GLN A 43 -16.31 -12.86 8.86
CA GLN A 43 -17.02 -12.23 7.76
C GLN A 43 -15.99 -11.65 6.78
N LEU A 44 -16.20 -11.84 5.47
CA LEU A 44 -15.32 -11.38 4.41
C LEU A 44 -15.85 -10.11 3.74
N GLU A 45 -14.97 -9.16 3.50
CA GLU A 45 -15.27 -7.84 2.90
C GLU A 45 -15.29 -7.90 1.36
N TYR A 46 -16.06 -8.84 0.80
CA TYR A 46 -16.07 -9.16 -0.64
C TYR A 46 -16.48 -8.00 -1.56
N GLN A 47 -17.17 -6.97 -1.04
CA GLN A 47 -17.55 -5.79 -1.79
C GLN A 47 -16.44 -4.71 -1.80
N LYS A 48 -15.62 -4.65 -0.74
CA LYS A 48 -14.58 -3.63 -0.59
C LYS A 48 -13.21 -4.12 -1.07
N THR A 49 -12.94 -5.41 -0.93
CA THR A 49 -11.70 -6.06 -1.34
C THR A 49 -11.97 -7.30 -2.19
N PRO A 50 -12.67 -7.15 -3.34
CA PRO A 50 -13.15 -8.27 -4.16
C PRO A 50 -12.02 -9.15 -4.71
N MET A 51 -10.88 -8.60 -5.08
CA MET A 51 -9.72 -9.36 -5.54
C MET A 51 -9.15 -10.22 -4.41
N THR A 52 -8.93 -9.64 -3.25
CA THR A 52 -8.33 -10.33 -2.10
C THR A 52 -9.26 -11.42 -1.56
N VAL A 53 -10.55 -11.12 -1.43
CA VAL A 53 -11.55 -12.12 -1.04
C VAL A 53 -11.70 -13.19 -2.13
N GLY A 54 -11.65 -12.82 -3.42
CA GLY A 54 -11.65 -13.75 -4.55
C GLY A 54 -10.50 -14.74 -4.51
N ASN A 55 -9.30 -14.26 -4.24
CA ASN A 55 -8.12 -15.09 -4.03
C ASN A 55 -8.31 -16.07 -2.85
N PHE A 56 -8.70 -15.55 -1.69
CA PHE A 56 -8.88 -16.36 -0.49
C PHE A 56 -9.96 -17.44 -0.66
N VAL A 57 -11.13 -17.04 -1.19
CA VAL A 57 -12.27 -17.94 -1.41
C VAL A 57 -11.93 -18.98 -2.46
N GLY A 58 -11.35 -18.59 -3.59
CA GLY A 58 -10.97 -19.50 -4.67
C GLY A 58 -9.96 -20.57 -4.20
N LEU A 59 -8.98 -20.18 -3.40
CA LEU A 59 -8.03 -21.10 -2.76
C LEU A 59 -8.72 -22.02 -1.75
N ALA A 60 -9.61 -21.48 -0.90
CA ALA A 60 -10.31 -22.25 0.12
C ALA A 60 -11.24 -23.30 -0.50
N GLU A 61 -11.91 -22.99 -1.58
CA GLU A 61 -12.80 -23.92 -2.30
C GLU A 61 -12.04 -24.87 -3.23
N GLY A 62 -10.80 -24.53 -3.63
CA GLY A 62 -10.04 -25.32 -4.57
C GLY A 62 -10.62 -25.30 -5.98
N ASP A 63 -11.15 -24.14 -6.39
CA ASP A 63 -11.60 -23.85 -7.75
C ASP A 63 -11.09 -22.48 -8.18
N PHE A 64 -9.79 -22.40 -8.48
CA PHE A 64 -9.12 -21.13 -8.72
C PHE A 64 -7.95 -21.24 -9.67
N LYS A 65 -7.75 -20.19 -10.50
CA LYS A 65 -6.65 -20.11 -11.48
C LYS A 65 -6.05 -18.71 -11.51
N VAL A 66 -4.71 -18.64 -11.50
CA VAL A 66 -3.96 -17.40 -11.69
C VAL A 66 -2.78 -17.68 -12.62
N GLY A 67 -2.80 -17.10 -13.83
CA GLY A 67 -1.80 -17.40 -14.84
C GLY A 67 -1.74 -18.88 -15.20
N ASP A 68 -0.59 -19.51 -15.00
CA ASP A 68 -0.35 -20.95 -15.22
C ASP A 68 -0.69 -21.83 -13.99
N LYS A 69 -1.02 -21.22 -12.87
CA LYS A 69 -1.35 -21.93 -11.63
C LYS A 69 -2.83 -22.29 -11.59
N SER A 70 -3.13 -23.53 -11.21
CA SER A 70 -4.49 -24.05 -11.07
C SER A 70 -4.63 -24.85 -9.78
N PHE A 71 -5.66 -24.52 -9.02
CA PHE A 71 -5.99 -25.12 -7.72
C PHE A 71 -7.31 -25.87 -7.86
N SER A 72 -7.27 -27.20 -7.72
CA SER A 72 -8.42 -28.09 -7.85
C SER A 72 -8.76 -28.80 -6.53
N LYS A 73 -8.20 -28.34 -5.43
CA LYS A 73 -8.43 -28.86 -4.07
C LYS A 73 -8.36 -27.71 -3.06
N PRO A 74 -9.12 -27.78 -1.96
CA PRO A 74 -9.00 -26.85 -0.86
C PRO A 74 -7.53 -26.65 -0.44
N PHE A 75 -7.04 -25.42 -0.58
CA PHE A 75 -5.63 -25.10 -0.39
C PHE A 75 -5.23 -25.01 1.08
N PHE A 76 -6.13 -24.53 1.93
CA PHE A 76 -5.82 -24.24 3.33
C PHE A 76 -5.99 -25.44 4.26
N ASP A 77 -6.67 -26.50 3.83
CA ASP A 77 -6.96 -27.68 4.64
C ASP A 77 -5.68 -28.39 5.05
N GLY A 78 -5.50 -28.57 6.36
CA GLY A 78 -4.31 -29.19 6.95
C GLY A 78 -3.11 -28.24 7.14
N LEU A 79 -3.16 -26.99 6.70
CA LEU A 79 -2.09 -26.03 6.95
C LEU A 79 -2.03 -25.62 8.42
N ILE A 80 -0.87 -25.12 8.83
CA ILE A 80 -0.62 -24.70 10.22
C ILE A 80 -0.58 -23.18 10.36
N PHE A 81 -0.78 -22.71 11.58
CA PHE A 81 -0.39 -21.37 12.00
C PHE A 81 1.10 -21.37 12.31
N HIS A 82 1.92 -21.14 11.28
CA HIS A 82 3.38 -21.26 11.37
C HIS A 82 4.04 -20.15 12.20
N ARG A 83 3.34 -19.03 12.42
CA ARG A 83 3.84 -17.91 13.22
C ARG A 83 2.73 -17.37 14.13
N VAL A 84 2.98 -17.39 15.43
CA VAL A 84 2.07 -16.86 16.45
C VAL A 84 2.87 -15.95 17.37
N ILE A 85 2.46 -14.71 17.50
CA ILE A 85 3.07 -13.73 18.41
C ILE A 85 1.98 -13.26 19.35
N ALA A 86 2.15 -13.55 20.64
CA ALA A 86 1.24 -13.10 21.68
C ALA A 86 1.07 -11.59 21.65
N ASP A 87 -0.15 -11.12 21.94
CA ASP A 87 -0.50 -9.70 21.87
C ASP A 87 -0.26 -9.02 20.52
N PHE A 88 -0.15 -9.79 19.45
CA PHE A 88 -0.02 -9.25 18.10
C PHE A 88 -0.96 -9.97 17.13
N MET A 89 -0.63 -11.18 16.67
CA MET A 89 -1.42 -11.89 15.66
C MET A 89 -1.09 -13.39 15.61
N ILE A 90 -1.97 -14.15 14.95
CA ILE A 90 -1.72 -15.50 14.43
C ILE A 90 -1.61 -15.42 12.91
N GLN A 91 -0.62 -16.09 12.30
CA GLN A 91 -0.38 -16.10 10.87
C GLN A 91 -0.34 -17.52 10.32
N GLY A 92 -1.09 -17.74 9.23
CA GLY A 92 -1.19 -19.01 8.54
C GLY A 92 -1.25 -18.85 7.03
N GLY A 93 -1.67 -19.92 6.30
CA GLY A 93 -1.84 -19.88 4.84
C GLY A 93 -0.55 -20.13 4.04
N ASP A 94 0.55 -20.49 4.70
CA ASP A 94 1.79 -20.93 4.07
C ASP A 94 1.74 -22.43 3.80
N PRO A 95 1.80 -22.88 2.52
CA PRO A 95 1.77 -24.31 2.19
C PRO A 95 3.02 -25.07 2.66
N GLN A 96 4.12 -24.38 2.94
CA GLN A 96 5.36 -24.97 3.45
C GLN A 96 5.46 -24.93 4.99
N GLY A 97 4.65 -24.07 5.63
CA GLY A 97 4.69 -23.89 7.09
C GLY A 97 5.96 -23.22 7.62
N THR A 98 6.72 -22.55 6.77
CA THR A 98 8.03 -21.93 7.09
C THR A 98 7.98 -20.41 7.19
N GLY A 99 6.91 -19.79 6.72
CA GLY A 99 6.76 -18.36 6.51
C GLY A 99 7.27 -17.86 5.15
N MET A 100 7.93 -18.73 4.38
CA MET A 100 8.51 -18.41 3.07
C MET A 100 7.71 -18.95 1.90
N GLY A 101 6.76 -19.86 2.13
CA GLY A 101 5.94 -20.47 1.11
C GLY A 101 4.87 -19.52 0.56
N ASP A 102 4.49 -19.74 -0.68
CA ASP A 102 3.42 -19.02 -1.36
C ASP A 102 2.65 -19.94 -2.33
N PRO A 103 1.54 -19.50 -2.91
CA PRO A 103 0.77 -20.32 -3.85
C PRO A 103 1.40 -20.41 -5.25
N GLY A 104 2.60 -19.84 -5.46
CA GLY A 104 3.31 -19.80 -6.74
C GLY A 104 3.00 -18.58 -7.60
N TYR A 105 2.34 -17.57 -7.02
CA TYR A 105 2.08 -16.27 -7.64
C TYR A 105 1.96 -15.17 -6.58
N LYS A 106 2.02 -13.91 -7.02
CA LYS A 106 1.77 -12.73 -6.21
C LYS A 106 0.66 -11.90 -6.83
N PHE A 107 -0.06 -11.14 -5.99
CA PHE A 107 -1.07 -10.20 -6.45
C PHE A 107 -1.02 -8.88 -5.69
N TYR A 108 -1.71 -7.88 -6.21
CA TYR A 108 -1.65 -6.48 -5.78
C TYR A 108 -2.30 -6.23 -4.43
N ASP A 109 -1.85 -5.19 -3.75
CA ASP A 109 -2.55 -4.65 -2.59
C ASP A 109 -3.91 -4.07 -2.99
N GLU A 110 -4.91 -4.27 -2.12
CA GLU A 110 -6.28 -3.79 -2.32
C GLU A 110 -6.72 -3.03 -1.05
N ILE A 111 -6.11 -1.86 -0.86
CA ILE A 111 -6.30 -1.06 0.36
C ILE A 111 -7.59 -0.25 0.25
N ASP A 112 -8.59 -0.57 1.09
CA ASP A 112 -9.77 0.25 1.31
C ASP A 112 -9.53 1.19 2.51
N PRO A 113 -9.72 2.52 2.37
CA PRO A 113 -9.42 3.46 3.45
C PRO A 113 -10.35 3.32 4.68
N THR A 114 -11.48 2.64 4.54
CA THR A 114 -12.42 2.37 5.64
C THR A 114 -12.06 1.11 6.43
N LEU A 115 -11.23 0.22 5.86
CA LEU A 115 -10.80 -1.01 6.50
C LEU A 115 -9.46 -0.80 7.20
N LYS A 116 -9.47 -0.94 8.52
CA LYS A 116 -8.34 -0.63 9.40
C LYS A 116 -8.08 -1.74 10.40
N HIS A 117 -6.85 -1.82 10.91
CA HIS A 117 -6.46 -2.76 11.96
C HIS A 117 -6.79 -2.17 13.36
N ILE A 118 -8.09 -1.93 13.61
CA ILE A 118 -8.57 -1.18 14.79
C ILE A 118 -8.69 -1.98 16.08
N GLY A 119 -8.55 -3.30 16.03
CA GLY A 119 -8.80 -4.15 17.19
C GLY A 119 -8.37 -5.59 17.01
N PRO A 120 -8.78 -6.47 17.93
CA PRO A 120 -8.66 -7.91 17.77
C PRO A 120 -9.56 -8.42 16.65
N GLY A 121 -9.20 -9.56 16.05
CA GLY A 121 -10.01 -10.26 15.06
C GLY A 121 -9.97 -9.69 13.66
N ILE A 122 -9.11 -8.76 13.34
CA ILE A 122 -8.96 -8.28 11.96
C ILE A 122 -8.22 -9.31 11.13
N LEU A 123 -8.85 -9.75 10.02
CA LEU A 123 -8.31 -10.67 9.03
C LEU A 123 -7.67 -9.87 7.91
N SER A 124 -6.35 -10.07 7.71
CA SER A 124 -5.55 -9.26 6.81
C SER A 124 -4.48 -10.08 6.08
N MET A 125 -4.04 -9.64 4.89
CA MET A 125 -3.01 -10.32 4.11
C MET A 125 -1.62 -10.10 4.69
N ALA A 126 -0.86 -11.18 4.82
CA ALA A 126 0.58 -11.09 5.02
C ALA A 126 1.28 -10.87 3.67
N ASN A 127 2.29 -10.00 3.63
CA ASN A 127 3.09 -9.71 2.45
C ASN A 127 4.55 -9.40 2.81
N SER A 128 5.42 -9.37 1.82
CA SER A 128 6.86 -9.02 1.94
C SER A 128 7.16 -7.63 1.39
N GLY A 129 6.18 -6.76 1.33
CA GLY A 129 6.21 -5.42 0.76
C GLY A 129 5.04 -5.18 -0.20
N PRO A 130 4.96 -4.00 -0.82
CA PRO A 130 3.83 -3.65 -1.70
C PRO A 130 3.62 -4.66 -2.83
N ASN A 131 2.35 -5.02 -3.07
CA ASN A 131 1.93 -5.88 -4.18
C ASN A 131 2.56 -7.30 -4.17
N THR A 132 2.83 -7.84 -2.98
CA THR A 132 3.40 -9.19 -2.83
C THR A 132 2.48 -10.15 -2.08
N ASN A 133 1.16 -9.92 -2.11
CA ASN A 133 0.18 -10.81 -1.49
C ASN A 133 0.17 -12.18 -2.18
N GLY A 134 -0.09 -13.23 -1.42
CA GLY A 134 -0.19 -14.61 -1.90
C GLY A 134 -1.32 -15.36 -1.20
N SER A 135 -0.99 -16.43 -0.49
CA SER A 135 -1.95 -17.19 0.33
C SER A 135 -1.86 -16.90 1.83
N GLN A 136 -0.78 -16.28 2.30
CA GLN A 136 -0.58 -16.05 3.72
C GLN A 136 -1.46 -14.91 4.24
N PHE A 137 -2.08 -15.14 5.40
CA PHE A 137 -2.93 -14.18 6.09
C PHE A 137 -2.64 -14.18 7.59
N PHE A 138 -3.11 -13.17 8.29
CA PHE A 138 -3.05 -13.11 9.75
C PHE A 138 -4.37 -12.64 10.34
N ILE A 139 -4.61 -13.02 11.61
CA ILE A 139 -5.73 -12.54 12.42
C ILE A 139 -5.15 -11.87 13.67
N THR A 140 -5.57 -10.65 13.95
CA THR A 140 -5.02 -9.82 15.04
C THR A 140 -5.53 -10.24 16.42
N HIS A 141 -4.66 -10.10 17.44
CA HIS A 141 -5.04 -10.19 18.86
C HIS A 141 -5.44 -8.82 19.43
N LYS A 142 -4.98 -7.71 18.82
CA LYS A 142 -5.26 -6.33 19.24
C LYS A 142 -5.15 -5.38 18.06
N ALA A 143 -5.41 -4.09 18.29
CA ALA A 143 -5.19 -3.05 17.29
C ALA A 143 -3.71 -2.96 16.85
N THR A 144 -3.50 -2.86 15.53
CA THR A 144 -2.16 -2.79 14.91
C THR A 144 -2.13 -1.69 13.83
N PRO A 145 -2.38 -0.41 14.19
CA PRO A 145 -2.60 0.67 13.23
C PRO A 145 -1.38 0.98 12.34
N TRP A 146 -0.18 0.57 12.73
CA TRP A 146 1.03 0.71 11.89
C TRP A 146 1.04 -0.17 10.65
N LEU A 147 0.09 -1.12 10.52
CA LEU A 147 -0.13 -1.97 9.36
C LEU A 147 -1.13 -1.36 8.36
N ASP A 148 -1.85 -0.31 8.75
CA ASP A 148 -2.81 0.38 7.90
C ASP A 148 -2.15 0.93 6.63
N GLY A 149 -2.80 0.72 5.48
CA GLY A 149 -2.27 1.12 4.18
C GLY A 149 -1.11 0.28 3.64
N LYS A 150 -0.68 -0.77 4.38
CA LYS A 150 0.43 -1.67 4.00
C LYS A 150 -0.02 -3.11 3.81
N HIS A 151 -1.04 -3.52 4.55
CA HIS A 151 -1.61 -4.87 4.48
C HIS A 151 -3.11 -4.75 4.19
N THR A 152 -3.59 -5.55 3.24
CA THR A 152 -5.00 -5.55 2.85
C THR A 152 -5.86 -6.22 3.91
N VAL A 153 -6.67 -5.44 4.62
CA VAL A 153 -7.73 -5.98 5.47
C VAL A 153 -8.85 -6.48 4.58
N PHE A 154 -9.26 -7.74 4.73
CA PHE A 154 -10.29 -8.36 3.89
C PHE A 154 -11.37 -9.10 4.66
N GLY A 155 -11.39 -8.99 5.99
CA GLY A 155 -12.42 -9.57 6.84
C GLY A 155 -12.19 -9.29 8.32
N HIS A 156 -13.09 -9.81 9.14
CA HIS A 156 -12.99 -9.73 10.59
C HIS A 156 -13.69 -10.92 11.26
N VAL A 157 -13.22 -11.28 12.43
CA VAL A 157 -13.78 -12.36 13.26
C VAL A 157 -15.14 -11.91 13.82
N ILE A 158 -16.17 -12.71 13.61
CA ILE A 158 -17.50 -12.52 14.17
C ILE A 158 -17.83 -13.54 15.26
N SER A 159 -17.07 -14.65 15.30
CA SER A 159 -17.16 -15.67 16.36
C SER A 159 -15.84 -16.40 16.52
N GLY A 160 -15.48 -16.79 17.75
CA GLY A 160 -14.28 -17.56 18.05
C GLY A 160 -13.01 -16.71 18.27
N GLN A 161 -13.13 -15.45 18.74
CA GLN A 161 -11.96 -14.65 19.13
C GLN A 161 -11.18 -15.31 20.29
N ASP A 162 -11.86 -16.00 21.19
CA ASP A 162 -11.24 -16.81 22.23
C ASP A 162 -10.41 -17.97 21.67
N VAL A 163 -10.87 -18.59 20.57
CA VAL A 163 -10.11 -19.60 19.83
C VAL A 163 -8.89 -18.96 19.16
N VAL A 164 -9.02 -17.77 18.51
CA VAL A 164 -7.86 -17.03 17.96
C VAL A 164 -6.81 -16.82 19.04
N ASN A 165 -7.22 -16.40 20.23
CA ASN A 165 -6.32 -16.14 21.36
C ASN A 165 -5.70 -17.41 21.95
N ALA A 166 -6.33 -18.59 21.74
CA ALA A 166 -5.86 -19.90 22.21
C ALA A 166 -4.96 -20.64 21.20
N ILE A 167 -4.89 -20.17 19.93
CA ILE A 167 -4.02 -20.75 18.90
C ILE A 167 -2.56 -20.57 19.30
N ALA A 168 -1.82 -21.66 19.24
CA ALA A 168 -0.37 -21.71 19.42
C ALA A 168 0.34 -21.98 18.09
N GLN A 169 1.63 -21.71 18.03
CA GLN A 169 2.44 -22.00 16.84
C GLN A 169 2.38 -23.51 16.52
N ASN A 170 2.20 -23.81 15.24
CA ASN A 170 1.99 -25.14 14.66
C ASN A 170 0.60 -25.77 14.94
N ASP A 171 -0.33 -25.05 15.55
CA ASP A 171 -1.72 -25.49 15.55
C ASP A 171 -2.27 -25.55 14.12
N THR A 172 -3.20 -26.48 13.88
CA THR A 172 -3.63 -26.85 12.53
C THR A 172 -4.99 -26.26 12.17
N MET A 173 -5.10 -25.70 10.97
CA MET A 173 -6.37 -25.46 10.26
C MET A 173 -6.80 -26.80 9.63
N ARG A 174 -7.72 -27.52 10.26
CA ARG A 174 -8.20 -28.81 9.73
C ARG A 174 -9.02 -28.64 8.46
N LYS A 175 -9.81 -27.55 8.40
CA LYS A 175 -10.67 -27.23 7.28
C LYS A 175 -10.98 -25.74 7.25
N VAL A 176 -11.07 -25.17 6.03
CA VAL A 176 -11.56 -23.80 5.80
C VAL A 176 -12.76 -23.88 4.85
N GLU A 177 -13.95 -23.55 5.35
CA GLU A 177 -15.21 -23.62 4.62
C GLU A 177 -15.72 -22.22 4.30
N ILE A 178 -16.20 -22.02 3.08
CA ILE A 178 -16.83 -20.78 2.65
C ILE A 178 -18.36 -20.92 2.73
N ILE A 179 -18.98 -20.00 3.46
CA ILE A 179 -20.43 -19.97 3.66
C ILE A 179 -20.95 -18.69 3.02
N ARG A 180 -21.99 -18.83 2.19
CA ARG A 180 -22.63 -17.71 1.50
C ARG A 180 -24.07 -17.58 1.96
N VAL A 181 -24.44 -16.43 2.48
CA VAL A 181 -25.78 -16.11 2.96
C VAL A 181 -26.37 -14.96 2.17
N GLY A 182 -27.58 -15.13 1.65
CA GLY A 182 -28.25 -14.12 0.85
C GLY A 182 -27.93 -14.17 -0.65
N ARG A 183 -28.84 -13.58 -1.43
CA ARG A 183 -28.86 -13.71 -2.89
C ARG A 183 -27.60 -13.20 -3.57
N GLU A 184 -27.06 -12.08 -3.10
CA GLU A 184 -25.86 -11.46 -3.68
C GLU A 184 -24.62 -12.31 -3.41
N ALA A 185 -24.43 -12.78 -2.17
CA ALA A 185 -23.32 -13.63 -1.78
C ALA A 185 -23.31 -14.99 -2.52
N ILE A 186 -24.50 -15.59 -2.73
CA ILE A 186 -24.66 -16.85 -3.45
C ILE A 186 -24.26 -16.71 -4.93
N LYS A 187 -24.56 -15.56 -5.55
CA LYS A 187 -24.22 -15.29 -6.96
C LYS A 187 -22.78 -14.81 -7.17
N TRP A 188 -22.14 -14.36 -6.11
CA TRP A 188 -20.80 -13.84 -6.20
C TRP A 188 -19.80 -14.93 -6.57
N ASN A 189 -18.99 -14.67 -7.60
CA ASN A 189 -18.01 -15.62 -8.12
C ASN A 189 -16.60 -15.15 -7.79
N ALA A 190 -15.85 -15.98 -7.07
CA ALA A 190 -14.51 -15.67 -6.59
C ALA A 190 -13.51 -15.42 -7.73
N GLN A 191 -13.50 -16.29 -8.74
CA GLN A 191 -12.60 -16.16 -9.88
C GLN A 191 -12.88 -14.87 -10.66
N ALA A 192 -14.14 -14.60 -10.98
CA ALA A 192 -14.50 -13.40 -11.72
C ALA A 192 -14.17 -12.11 -10.96
N ALA A 193 -14.39 -12.09 -9.64
CA ALA A 193 -14.06 -10.95 -8.79
C ALA A 193 -12.55 -10.69 -8.71
N PHE A 194 -11.76 -11.76 -8.60
CA PHE A 194 -10.31 -11.67 -8.65
C PHE A 194 -9.83 -11.15 -10.01
N ASP A 195 -10.26 -11.78 -11.10
CA ASP A 195 -9.80 -11.46 -12.45
C ASP A 195 -10.13 -10.03 -12.86
N GLN A 196 -11.30 -9.54 -12.50
CA GLN A 196 -11.74 -8.18 -12.83
C GLN A 196 -10.74 -7.13 -12.34
N VAL A 197 -10.23 -7.25 -11.11
CA VAL A 197 -9.29 -6.28 -10.54
C VAL A 197 -7.86 -6.62 -10.90
N TYR A 198 -7.49 -7.89 -10.81
CA TYR A 198 -6.12 -8.35 -11.06
C TYR A 198 -5.65 -8.08 -12.49
N LEU A 199 -6.48 -8.45 -13.49
CA LEU A 199 -6.13 -8.26 -14.90
C LEU A 199 -6.08 -6.77 -15.28
N ALA A 200 -6.96 -5.94 -14.71
CA ALA A 200 -6.93 -4.50 -14.94
C ALA A 200 -5.63 -3.87 -14.38
N LYS A 201 -5.24 -4.22 -13.16
CA LYS A 201 -3.97 -3.75 -12.57
C LYS A 201 -2.75 -4.28 -13.34
N LYS A 202 -2.78 -5.54 -13.74
CA LYS A 202 -1.70 -6.15 -14.54
C LYS A 202 -1.53 -5.45 -15.89
N ALA A 203 -2.62 -5.18 -16.60
CA ALA A 203 -2.58 -4.45 -17.85
C ALA A 203 -2.02 -3.03 -17.68
N GLN A 204 -2.37 -2.36 -16.58
CA GLN A 204 -1.81 -1.05 -16.25
C GLN A 204 -0.31 -1.12 -16.00
N ASP A 205 0.18 -2.09 -15.23
CA ASP A 205 1.60 -2.30 -14.98
C ASP A 205 2.37 -2.60 -16.28
N GLU A 206 1.81 -3.44 -17.16
CA GLU A 206 2.41 -3.75 -18.45
C GLU A 206 2.54 -2.50 -19.34
N LEU A 207 1.53 -1.62 -19.35
CA LEU A 207 1.59 -0.34 -20.05
C LEU A 207 2.66 0.59 -19.45
N GLU A 208 2.73 0.69 -18.12
CA GLU A 208 3.74 1.49 -17.44
C GLU A 208 5.15 0.98 -17.73
N GLN A 209 5.37 -0.34 -17.70
CA GLN A 209 6.65 -0.96 -18.04
C GLN A 209 7.03 -0.69 -19.50
N ALA A 210 6.10 -0.85 -20.44
CA ALA A 210 6.34 -0.56 -21.84
C ALA A 210 6.72 0.91 -22.08
N GLU A 211 6.09 1.83 -21.36
CA GLU A 211 6.42 3.25 -21.42
C GLU A 211 7.80 3.55 -20.81
N LEU A 212 8.13 2.94 -19.66
CA LEU A 212 9.46 3.07 -19.06
C LEU A 212 10.57 2.56 -20.00
N LEU A 213 10.35 1.44 -20.69
CA LEU A 213 11.30 0.91 -21.68
C LEU A 213 11.50 1.88 -22.84
N LYS A 214 10.44 2.53 -23.35
CA LYS A 214 10.53 3.55 -24.39
C LYS A 214 11.38 4.72 -23.90
N ILE A 215 11.16 5.21 -22.69
CA ILE A 215 11.93 6.31 -22.11
C ILE A 215 13.39 5.93 -21.90
N ALA A 216 13.64 4.73 -21.38
CA ALA A 216 15.00 4.24 -21.17
C ALA A 216 15.82 4.14 -22.47
N ALA A 217 15.14 3.90 -23.59
CA ALA A 217 15.75 3.82 -24.93
C ALA A 217 15.97 5.19 -25.60
N MET A 218 15.34 6.28 -25.11
CA MET A 218 15.52 7.61 -25.68
C MET A 218 16.89 8.19 -25.32
N SER A 219 17.49 8.93 -26.26
CA SER A 219 18.57 9.85 -25.91
C SER A 219 18.06 10.97 -25.02
N GLN A 220 18.94 11.65 -24.30
CA GLN A 220 18.54 12.78 -23.44
C GLN A 220 17.92 13.92 -24.27
N ASP A 221 18.40 14.15 -25.48
CA ASP A 221 17.88 15.21 -26.35
C ASP A 221 16.50 14.84 -26.91
N ASP A 222 16.29 13.61 -27.32
CA ASP A 222 14.96 13.13 -27.73
C ASP A 222 13.97 13.23 -26.56
N TYR A 223 14.42 12.88 -25.35
CA TYR A 223 13.59 12.98 -24.16
C TYR A 223 13.22 14.42 -23.80
N LYS A 224 14.11 15.38 -23.97
CA LYS A 224 13.79 16.81 -23.81
C LYS A 224 12.63 17.22 -24.71
N VAL A 225 12.72 16.88 -26.00
CA VAL A 225 11.66 17.19 -26.97
C VAL A 225 10.35 16.48 -26.61
N PHE A 226 10.42 15.19 -26.26
CA PHE A 226 9.27 14.42 -25.85
C PHE A 226 8.57 15.05 -24.65
N MET A 227 9.31 15.30 -23.56
CA MET A 227 8.74 15.86 -22.34
C MET A 227 8.12 17.24 -22.55
N TYR A 228 8.78 18.10 -23.31
CA TYR A 228 8.25 19.44 -23.64
C TYR A 228 6.91 19.34 -24.37
N ASN A 229 6.83 18.49 -25.40
CA ASN A 229 5.61 18.29 -26.15
C ASN A 229 4.47 17.73 -25.28
N GLU A 230 4.78 16.77 -24.38
CA GLU A 230 3.79 16.23 -23.45
C GLU A 230 3.25 17.29 -22.49
N VAL A 231 4.12 18.13 -21.92
CA VAL A 231 3.70 19.21 -21.02
C VAL A 231 2.86 20.25 -21.76
N LYS A 232 3.25 20.62 -22.98
CA LYS A 232 2.54 21.63 -23.80
C LYS A 232 1.10 21.24 -24.14
N LYS A 233 0.76 19.95 -24.16
CA LYS A 233 -0.64 19.52 -24.38
C LYS A 233 -1.60 20.13 -23.35
N ASN A 234 -1.16 20.22 -22.09
CA ASN A 234 -1.97 20.73 -20.99
C ASN A 234 -1.60 22.16 -20.57
N TYR A 235 -0.39 22.59 -20.91
CA TYR A 235 0.15 23.91 -20.57
C TYR A 235 0.73 24.59 -21.82
N PRO A 236 -0.12 25.17 -22.69
CA PRO A 236 0.32 25.75 -23.97
C PRO A 236 1.38 26.84 -23.86
N ASN A 237 1.40 27.56 -22.73
CA ASN A 237 2.36 28.64 -22.41
C ASN A 237 3.64 28.11 -21.70
N ALA A 238 3.82 26.79 -21.58
CA ALA A 238 5.04 26.24 -21.01
C ALA A 238 6.28 26.63 -21.83
N GLN A 239 7.36 26.88 -21.12
CA GLN A 239 8.69 27.19 -21.67
C GLN A 239 9.65 26.05 -21.34
N GLN A 240 10.74 25.93 -22.10
CA GLN A 240 11.78 24.95 -21.86
C GLN A 240 13.15 25.61 -21.80
N SER A 241 13.95 25.20 -20.83
CA SER A 241 15.34 25.63 -20.70
C SER A 241 16.30 24.75 -21.51
N ALA A 242 17.55 25.17 -21.61
CA ALA A 242 18.62 24.42 -22.26
C ALA A 242 18.90 23.06 -21.59
N THR A 243 18.68 22.94 -20.28
CA THR A 243 18.86 21.68 -19.53
C THR A 243 17.69 20.73 -19.76
N GLY A 244 16.60 21.17 -20.37
CA GLY A 244 15.38 20.42 -20.60
C GLY A 244 14.34 20.55 -19.49
N LEU A 245 14.58 21.39 -18.47
CA LEU A 245 13.55 21.78 -17.51
C LEU A 245 12.40 22.45 -18.25
N VAL A 246 11.18 22.00 -18.04
CA VAL A 246 9.97 22.66 -18.54
C VAL A 246 9.28 23.38 -17.40
N TYR A 247 8.80 24.60 -17.64
CA TYR A 247 8.22 25.42 -16.60
C TYR A 247 7.11 26.34 -17.09
N VAL A 248 6.24 26.73 -16.15
CA VAL A 248 5.17 27.70 -16.36
C VAL A 248 5.25 28.73 -15.24
N ILE A 249 5.54 30.00 -15.60
CA ILE A 249 5.52 31.10 -14.65
C ILE A 249 4.06 31.51 -14.43
N LEU A 250 3.58 31.38 -13.20
CA LEU A 250 2.24 31.78 -12.80
C LEU A 250 2.20 33.22 -12.29
N ASP A 251 3.29 33.64 -11.61
CA ASP A 251 3.57 35.00 -11.18
C ASP A 251 5.09 35.22 -11.15
N ASN A 252 5.57 36.30 -11.75
CA ASN A 252 7.00 36.60 -11.78
C ASN A 252 7.57 37.04 -10.42
N GLY A 253 6.72 37.51 -9.51
CA GLY A 253 7.20 38.26 -8.33
C GLY A 253 7.74 39.65 -8.69
N LYS A 254 8.13 40.44 -7.68
CA LYS A 254 8.50 41.87 -7.90
C LYS A 254 9.76 42.34 -7.17
N SER A 255 10.27 41.53 -6.22
CA SER A 255 11.36 41.95 -5.34
C SER A 255 12.68 41.25 -5.66
N ASN A 256 13.33 40.66 -4.67
CA ASN A 256 14.66 40.11 -4.78
C ASN A 256 14.74 38.90 -5.70
N GLU A 257 15.87 38.77 -6.40
CA GLU A 257 16.20 37.61 -7.24
C GLU A 257 16.93 36.55 -6.43
N VAL A 258 16.69 35.28 -6.79
CA VAL A 258 17.47 34.17 -6.24
C VAL A 258 18.88 34.19 -6.80
N LYS A 259 19.88 34.35 -5.94
CA LYS A 259 21.32 34.38 -6.28
C LYS A 259 22.09 33.50 -5.30
N GLU A 260 23.27 33.04 -5.73
CA GLU A 260 24.16 32.24 -4.88
C GLU A 260 24.44 32.93 -3.56
N GLY A 261 24.41 32.15 -2.46
CA GLY A 261 24.59 32.63 -1.10
C GLY A 261 23.39 33.39 -0.50
N LYS A 262 22.29 33.57 -1.23
CA LYS A 262 21.07 34.13 -0.65
C LYS A 262 20.28 33.06 0.12
N LYS A 263 19.71 33.45 1.26
CA LYS A 263 18.73 32.62 1.98
C LYS A 263 17.38 32.73 1.27
N VAL A 264 16.83 31.55 0.93
CA VAL A 264 15.55 31.42 0.22
C VAL A 264 14.55 30.75 1.16
N SER A 265 13.33 31.33 1.23
CA SER A 265 12.18 30.75 1.91
C SER A 265 11.05 30.55 0.91
N LEU A 266 10.49 29.34 0.81
CA LEU A 266 9.45 29.03 -0.17
C LEU A 266 8.50 27.92 0.33
N HIS A 267 7.28 27.95 -0.19
CA HIS A 267 6.40 26.78 -0.15
C HIS A 267 6.48 26.00 -1.44
N TYR A 268 6.38 24.68 -1.33
CA TYR A 268 6.29 23.78 -2.47
C TYR A 268 5.34 22.60 -2.22
N THR A 269 4.83 22.05 -3.32
CA THR A 269 4.22 20.74 -3.37
C THR A 269 4.85 19.95 -4.50
N GLY A 270 5.43 18.79 -4.19
CA GLY A 270 6.06 17.87 -5.13
C GLY A 270 5.17 16.66 -5.42
N THR A 271 4.92 16.42 -6.72
CA THR A 271 4.15 15.26 -7.19
C THR A 271 4.92 14.53 -8.30
N LEU A 272 4.66 13.24 -8.46
CA LEU A 272 5.11 12.51 -9.64
C LEU A 272 4.32 12.99 -10.86
N ARG A 273 4.98 13.29 -11.98
CA ARG A 273 4.29 13.74 -13.20
C ARG A 273 3.30 12.69 -13.71
N ARG A 274 3.67 11.41 -13.60
CA ARG A 274 2.77 10.28 -13.88
C ARG A 274 1.98 9.92 -12.65
N GLY A 275 0.68 9.80 -12.82
CA GLY A 275 -0.24 9.43 -11.74
C GLY A 275 -0.48 10.51 -10.69
N GLY A 276 0.23 11.65 -10.71
CA GLY A 276 -0.01 12.80 -9.82
C GLY A 276 0.22 12.53 -8.32
N LYS A 277 0.83 11.40 -7.96
CA LYS A 277 1.05 11.03 -6.55
C LYS A 277 1.95 12.05 -5.87
N LYS A 278 1.43 12.70 -4.82
CA LYS A 278 2.21 13.60 -3.97
C LYS A 278 3.24 12.78 -3.17
N PHE A 279 4.50 13.23 -3.19
CA PHE A 279 5.58 12.60 -2.44
C PHE A 279 6.15 13.50 -1.34
N ASP A 280 6.00 14.82 -1.45
CA ASP A 280 6.43 15.78 -0.43
C ASP A 280 5.71 17.11 -0.57
N SER A 281 5.52 17.84 0.56
CA SER A 281 4.99 19.20 0.57
C SER A 281 5.37 19.92 1.85
N SER A 282 5.88 21.13 1.72
CA SER A 282 6.12 22.03 2.85
C SER A 282 4.82 22.51 3.50
N LYS A 283 3.73 22.56 2.72
CA LYS A 283 2.39 22.93 3.23
C LYS A 283 1.82 21.90 4.20
N ASP A 284 2.10 20.59 3.96
CA ASP A 284 1.66 19.52 4.88
C ASP A 284 2.33 19.62 6.27
N ARG A 285 3.52 20.24 6.32
CA ARG A 285 4.26 20.49 7.56
C ARG A 285 3.96 21.85 8.19
N ASN A 286 3.12 22.67 7.55
CA ASN A 286 2.83 24.06 7.96
C ASN A 286 4.10 24.91 8.18
N ALA A 287 5.18 24.60 7.46
CA ALA A 287 6.45 25.30 7.57
C ALA A 287 7.09 25.45 6.18
N PRO A 288 7.53 26.65 5.77
CA PRO A 288 8.26 26.84 4.53
C PRO A 288 9.58 26.06 4.53
N LEU A 289 10.06 25.74 3.34
CA LEU A 289 11.42 25.25 3.15
C LEU A 289 12.34 26.46 3.13
N GLU A 290 13.33 26.46 4.02
CA GLU A 290 14.37 27.48 4.07
C GLU A 290 15.73 26.84 3.78
N PHE A 291 16.53 27.49 2.93
CA PHE A 291 17.87 27.03 2.60
C PHE A 291 18.70 28.17 2.00
N GLU A 292 20.01 28.02 2.01
CA GLU A 292 20.93 28.92 1.35
C GLU A 292 21.22 28.39 -0.05
N TYR A 293 20.86 29.20 -1.07
CA TYR A 293 20.92 28.79 -2.47
C TYR A 293 22.35 28.51 -2.92
N LYS A 294 22.57 27.35 -3.56
CA LYS A 294 23.86 26.78 -3.99
C LYS A 294 24.80 26.34 -2.87
N VAL A 295 24.55 26.69 -1.60
CA VAL A 295 25.28 26.17 -0.44
C VAL A 295 24.65 24.84 0.00
N GLN A 296 23.34 24.82 0.23
CA GLN A 296 22.59 23.58 0.47
C GLN A 296 22.03 23.08 -0.86
N ARG A 297 22.49 21.91 -1.28
CA ARG A 297 22.14 21.36 -2.59
C ARG A 297 20.74 20.79 -2.63
N MET A 298 20.00 21.15 -3.69
CA MET A 298 18.73 20.56 -4.10
C MET A 298 18.91 19.77 -5.40
N ILE A 299 17.86 19.15 -5.90
CA ILE A 299 17.89 18.54 -7.23
C ILE A 299 18.09 19.63 -8.30
N PRO A 300 18.89 19.36 -9.36
CA PRO A 300 19.29 20.40 -10.33
C PRO A 300 18.14 21.18 -10.93
N GLY A 301 17.07 20.50 -11.34
CA GLY A 301 15.91 21.18 -11.94
C GLY A 301 15.14 22.08 -10.98
N PHE A 302 15.17 21.80 -9.66
CA PHE A 302 14.57 22.67 -8.65
C PHE A 302 15.41 23.92 -8.44
N GLU A 303 16.75 23.76 -8.29
CA GLU A 303 17.67 24.90 -8.16
C GLU A 303 17.60 25.84 -9.37
N GLU A 304 17.56 25.29 -10.57
CA GLU A 304 17.42 26.08 -11.79
C GLU A 304 16.08 26.80 -11.82
N GLY A 305 14.98 26.08 -11.58
CA GLY A 305 13.63 26.60 -11.77
C GLY A 305 13.27 27.79 -10.88
N ILE A 306 13.76 27.82 -9.63
CA ILE A 306 13.46 28.93 -8.71
C ILE A 306 14.14 30.24 -9.12
N THR A 307 15.16 30.21 -10.00
CA THR A 307 15.80 31.42 -10.51
C THR A 307 14.99 32.14 -11.59
N TYR A 308 13.94 31.52 -12.11
CA TYR A 308 13.08 32.10 -13.14
C TYR A 308 12.01 33.05 -12.60
N ILE A 309 11.87 33.08 -11.26
CA ILE A 309 10.96 34.00 -10.56
C ILE A 309 11.68 34.81 -9.50
N LYS A 310 11.05 35.89 -9.04
CA LYS A 310 11.50 36.72 -7.94
C LYS A 310 10.68 36.50 -6.70
N GLU A 311 11.10 37.08 -5.60
CA GLU A 311 10.35 37.06 -4.33
C GLU A 311 8.89 37.50 -4.56
N GLY A 312 7.96 36.72 -3.99
CA GLY A 312 6.52 36.82 -4.20
C GLY A 312 6.02 36.06 -5.43
N GLY A 313 6.91 35.48 -6.24
CA GLY A 313 6.56 34.78 -7.47
C GLY A 313 6.06 33.34 -7.25
N LYS A 314 5.39 32.81 -8.29
CA LYS A 314 4.86 31.45 -8.34
C LYS A 314 5.22 30.80 -9.67
N ILE A 315 5.66 29.54 -9.60
CA ILE A 315 6.08 28.78 -10.77
C ILE A 315 5.69 27.32 -10.62
N MET A 316 5.34 26.70 -11.75
CA MET A 316 5.22 25.27 -11.88
C MET A 316 6.40 24.73 -12.67
N LEU A 317 7.12 23.78 -12.10
CA LEU A 317 8.28 23.12 -12.69
C LEU A 317 7.92 21.69 -13.07
N PHE A 318 8.28 21.28 -14.27
CA PHE A 318 8.24 19.90 -14.74
C PHE A 318 9.69 19.46 -14.94
N ILE A 319 10.22 18.78 -13.95
CA ILE A 319 11.63 18.41 -13.86
C ILE A 319 11.82 17.01 -14.45
N PRO A 320 12.56 16.87 -15.56
CA PRO A 320 12.85 15.58 -16.15
C PRO A 320 13.69 14.73 -15.19
N TYR A 321 13.51 13.43 -15.25
CA TYR A 321 14.15 12.48 -14.33
C TYR A 321 15.65 12.70 -14.16
N TYR A 322 16.39 13.04 -15.24
CA TYR A 322 17.84 13.25 -15.20
C TYR A 322 18.27 14.56 -14.50
N ASN A 323 17.35 15.52 -14.32
CA ASN A 323 17.53 16.72 -13.50
C ASN A 323 16.92 16.56 -12.10
N ALA A 324 16.48 15.35 -11.74
CA ALA A 324 15.89 14.96 -10.45
C ALA A 324 16.67 13.80 -9.82
N TYR A 325 16.07 12.62 -9.69
CA TYR A 325 16.66 11.44 -9.04
C TYR A 325 17.20 10.39 -10.04
N GLY A 326 17.25 10.73 -11.31
CA GLY A 326 17.87 9.91 -12.36
C GLY A 326 17.14 8.61 -12.69
N LYS A 327 17.90 7.70 -13.31
CA LYS A 327 17.41 6.39 -13.77
C LYS A 327 17.02 5.46 -12.61
N GLN A 328 17.56 5.67 -11.43
CA GLN A 328 17.32 4.79 -10.27
C GLN A 328 16.17 5.27 -9.39
N GLY A 329 15.81 6.56 -9.44
CA GLY A 329 14.85 7.15 -8.53
C GLY A 329 15.36 7.22 -7.08
N ARG A 330 14.43 7.21 -6.12
CA ARG A 330 14.72 7.16 -4.68
C ARG A 330 13.89 6.05 -4.04
N PRO A 331 14.51 4.99 -3.52
CA PRO A 331 13.79 3.84 -2.97
C PRO A 331 12.69 4.24 -1.98
N GLY A 332 11.53 3.64 -2.11
CA GLY A 332 10.37 3.85 -1.25
C GLY A 332 9.55 5.13 -1.52
N SER A 333 10.04 6.09 -2.32
CA SER A 333 9.33 7.34 -2.55
C SER A 333 9.25 7.78 -4.03
N ILE A 334 10.31 7.67 -4.79
CA ILE A 334 10.40 8.15 -6.19
C ILE A 334 10.79 6.97 -7.09
N PRO A 335 9.95 6.57 -8.05
CA PRO A 335 10.27 5.51 -9.00
C PRO A 335 11.47 5.83 -9.90
N ALA A 336 12.00 4.80 -10.55
CA ALA A 336 12.99 4.93 -11.62
C ALA A 336 12.42 5.77 -12.78
N TYR A 337 13.25 6.60 -13.41
CA TYR A 337 12.87 7.48 -14.51
C TYR A 337 11.68 8.42 -14.22
N ALA A 338 11.43 8.75 -12.96
CA ALA A 338 10.30 9.59 -12.58
C ALA A 338 10.60 11.07 -12.84
N ASP A 339 9.79 11.69 -13.68
CA ASP A 339 9.71 13.14 -13.75
C ASP A 339 8.91 13.68 -12.58
N LEU A 340 9.30 14.86 -12.12
CA LEU A 340 8.67 15.50 -10.98
C LEU A 340 7.95 16.78 -11.41
N VAL A 341 6.84 17.06 -10.74
CA VAL A 341 6.16 18.35 -10.84
C VAL A 341 6.27 19.04 -9.49
N PHE A 342 6.72 20.28 -9.49
CA PHE A 342 6.72 21.12 -8.31
C PHE A 342 5.90 22.38 -8.56
N GLU A 343 4.93 22.62 -7.70
CA GLU A 343 4.29 23.91 -7.55
C GLU A 343 5.03 24.67 -6.46
N ILE A 344 5.61 25.82 -6.80
CA ILE A 344 6.48 26.60 -5.91
C ILE A 344 5.93 28.00 -5.76
N GLU A 345 5.90 28.49 -4.52
CA GLU A 345 5.63 29.87 -4.14
C GLU A 345 6.85 30.41 -3.37
N LEU A 346 7.58 31.33 -4.00
CA LEU A 346 8.78 31.93 -3.44
C LEU A 346 8.39 33.07 -2.50
N LEU A 347 8.54 32.85 -1.21
CA LEU A 347 8.07 33.77 -0.17
C LEU A 347 9.04 34.90 0.10
N GLN A 348 10.34 34.57 0.23
CA GLN A 348 11.35 35.53 0.64
C GLN A 348 12.75 35.17 0.12
N VAL A 349 13.52 36.18 -0.22
CA VAL A 349 14.94 36.07 -0.57
C VAL A 349 15.72 37.17 0.19
N THR A 350 16.61 36.73 1.10
CA THR A 350 17.39 37.61 1.97
C THR A 350 18.88 37.32 1.87
N ASP A 351 19.71 38.18 2.46
CA ASP A 351 21.11 37.87 2.68
C ASP A 351 21.24 36.74 3.72
N ALA A 352 22.13 35.78 3.49
CA ALA A 352 22.48 34.81 4.50
C ALA A 352 23.22 35.52 5.65
N ALA A 353 23.03 34.98 6.89
CA ALA A 353 23.82 35.47 8.03
C ALA A 353 25.30 35.23 7.74
N PRO A 354 26.20 36.18 8.12
CA PRO A 354 27.61 35.95 7.98
C PRO A 354 28.04 34.66 8.69
N HIS A 355 28.67 33.76 7.97
CA HIS A 355 29.28 32.57 8.58
C HIS A 355 30.38 33.05 9.52
N ASN A 356 30.16 32.88 10.82
CA ASN A 356 31.22 33.13 11.81
C ASN A 356 32.30 32.05 11.59
N GLU A 357 33.42 32.40 10.98
CA GLU A 357 34.64 31.59 10.90
C GLU A 357 35.31 31.48 12.29
N HIS A 358 34.58 31.11 13.32
CA HIS A 358 35.12 30.87 14.65
C HIS A 358 34.53 29.59 15.25
N ASP A 359 34.94 28.43 14.74
CA ASP A 359 35.21 27.26 15.57
C ASP A 359 36.58 26.75 15.22
N GLY A 360 37.57 27.61 15.56
CA GLY A 360 38.97 27.28 15.62
C GLY A 360 39.22 26.24 16.70
N HIS A 361 39.88 25.19 16.31
CA HIS A 361 40.50 24.21 17.18
C HIS A 361 41.09 24.84 18.44
N GLN A 362 40.63 24.41 19.61
CA GLN A 362 41.44 24.39 20.81
C GLN A 362 41.49 22.94 21.36
N HIS A 363 42.68 22.36 21.22
CA HIS A 363 43.37 21.28 21.96
C HIS A 363 42.56 20.12 22.57
#